data_616f91bcfb07926cffd57256805fe50d
#
_entry.id   616f91bcfb07926cffd57256805fe50d
#
_cell.length_a   1.000
_cell.length_b   1.000
_cell.length_c   1.000
_cell.angle_alpha   90.00
_cell.angle_beta   90.00
_cell.angle_gamma   90.00
#
_symmetry.space_group_name_H-M   'P 1'
#
loop_
_entity.id
_entity.type
_entity.pdbx_description
1 polymer ?
#
loop_
_entity_poly.entity_id
_entity_poly.type
_entity_poly.pdbx_seq_one_letter_code
_entity_poly.pdbx_strand_id
1 'polypeptide(L)'
;KTALVCEEEPFDFPDDVRAGDALIVFTKRAVLDIAGRLERQGIRTSVIYGSLPPEIRRRQIRMFSAGETRVVVSTDAIGVGLNLPVRRIVFVQTEKFDGKETRPLKTEEIRQIAGRAGRFGLYDTGYINAVGKEALSYIREHAAMQEDEVEHVTLGFPQVLLDMAGPLDTVLKIWKSVETPAPFEKISIEEMLFLYEKAYKERKEIDGFEDKHLLYRMLTCSIDIKNRDIVALWLYYCKTYTADVALHFPALMMCTDAGLVRYETFYKMLDLYYQFSTRLGKNID
;
A
#
# COMPACT_ATOMS: atom_id res chain seq x y z
N LYS A 1 -9.46 2.72 25.89
CA LYS A 1 -8.20 2.80 25.13
C LYS A 1 -7.15 2.02 25.89
N THR A 2 -6.38 1.17 25.22
CA THR A 2 -5.20 0.51 25.80
C THR A 2 -4.15 1.59 26.10
N ALA A 3 -3.50 1.53 27.26
CA ALA A 3 -2.40 2.43 27.58
C ALA A 3 -1.20 2.12 26.67
N LEU A 4 -0.52 3.15 26.16
CA LEU A 4 0.72 3.02 25.40
C LEU A 4 1.89 3.48 26.29
N VAL A 5 2.91 2.66 26.42
CA VAL A 5 4.10 2.92 27.22
C VAL A 5 5.34 2.79 26.33
N CYS A 6 6.14 3.85 26.30
CA CYS A 6 7.46 3.80 25.67
C CYS A 6 8.46 3.20 26.68
N GLU A 7 9.15 2.12 26.31
CA GLU A 7 10.14 1.46 27.15
C GLU A 7 11.34 2.41 27.38
N GLU A 8 12.03 2.25 28.51
CA GLU A 8 13.12 3.16 28.93
C GLU A 8 14.43 2.83 28.21
N GLU A 9 14.76 1.56 28.11
CA GLU A 9 16.00 1.09 27.50
C GLU A 9 15.76 0.80 25.99
N PRO A 10 16.76 1.10 25.12
CA PRO A 10 16.65 0.84 23.71
C PRO A 10 16.61 -0.65 23.42
N PHE A 11 15.90 -1.01 22.36
CA PHE A 11 15.78 -2.40 21.92
C PHE A 11 17.09 -2.92 21.35
N ASP A 12 17.57 -4.03 21.86
CA ASP A 12 18.73 -4.76 21.31
C ASP A 12 18.25 -5.85 20.35
N PHE A 13 18.57 -5.66 19.08
CA PHE A 13 18.18 -6.60 18.02
C PHE A 13 19.35 -7.55 17.70
N PRO A 14 19.14 -8.87 17.74
CA PRO A 14 17.86 -9.59 17.86
C PRO A 14 17.53 -10.09 19.27
N ASP A 15 18.34 -9.82 20.27
CA ASP A 15 18.31 -10.50 21.58
C ASP A 15 17.05 -10.19 22.40
N ASP A 16 16.48 -8.99 22.22
CA ASP A 16 15.25 -8.56 22.92
C ASP A 16 13.95 -9.01 22.24
N VAL A 17 14.03 -9.73 21.11
CA VAL A 17 12.84 -10.13 20.35
C VAL A 17 12.00 -11.13 21.13
N ARG A 18 10.70 -10.81 21.30
CA ARG A 18 9.72 -11.60 22.06
C ARG A 18 8.47 -11.89 21.24
N ALA A 19 7.73 -12.88 21.67
CA ALA A 19 6.41 -13.17 21.08
C ALA A 19 5.46 -11.98 21.26
N GLY A 20 4.75 -11.62 20.19
CA GLY A 20 3.87 -10.47 20.17
C GLY A 20 4.52 -9.18 19.69
N ASP A 21 5.81 -9.19 19.32
CA ASP A 21 6.51 -8.03 18.78
C ASP A 21 6.16 -7.81 17.30
N ALA A 22 6.06 -6.54 16.92
CA ALA A 22 6.03 -6.09 15.55
C ALA A 22 7.26 -5.20 15.27
N LEU A 23 8.16 -5.67 14.41
CA LEU A 23 9.36 -4.97 14.00
C LEU A 23 9.10 -4.13 12.76
N ILE A 24 9.34 -2.83 12.83
CA ILE A 24 8.96 -1.87 11.79
C ILE A 24 10.19 -1.40 11.01
N VAL A 25 10.11 -1.59 9.70
CA VAL A 25 11.07 -1.10 8.70
C VAL A 25 10.29 -0.51 7.52
N PHE A 26 10.95 0.14 6.54
CA PHE A 26 10.21 0.89 5.53
C PHE A 26 10.44 0.42 4.08
N THR A 27 11.09 -0.72 3.89
CA THR A 27 11.24 -1.33 2.56
C THR A 27 10.92 -2.81 2.60
N LYS A 28 10.35 -3.34 1.51
CA LYS A 28 10.15 -4.78 1.33
C LYS A 28 11.45 -5.57 1.56
N ARG A 29 12.56 -5.06 1.03
CA ARG A 29 13.88 -5.70 1.20
C ARG A 29 14.25 -5.83 2.67
N ALA A 30 14.09 -4.75 3.45
CA ALA A 30 14.38 -4.77 4.87
C ALA A 30 13.45 -5.73 5.64
N VAL A 31 12.15 -5.78 5.29
CA VAL A 31 11.20 -6.75 5.88
C VAL A 31 11.70 -8.18 5.68
N LEU A 32 12.09 -8.54 4.46
CA LEU A 32 12.54 -9.90 4.13
C LEU A 32 13.90 -10.23 4.76
N ASP A 33 14.82 -9.26 4.84
CA ASP A 33 16.12 -9.43 5.48
C ASP A 33 15.97 -9.68 6.99
N ILE A 34 15.23 -8.84 7.70
CA ILE A 34 14.97 -9.00 9.14
C ILE A 34 14.26 -10.34 9.39
N ALA A 35 13.21 -10.67 8.63
CA ALA A 35 12.49 -11.93 8.76
C ALA A 35 13.45 -13.13 8.55
N GLY A 36 14.28 -13.11 7.52
CA GLY A 36 15.25 -14.17 7.26
C GLY A 36 16.32 -14.29 8.35
N ARG A 37 16.72 -13.20 9.01
CA ARG A 37 17.63 -13.23 10.17
C ARG A 37 16.97 -13.90 11.37
N LEU A 38 15.70 -13.59 11.66
CA LEU A 38 14.95 -14.19 12.74
C LEU A 38 14.67 -15.69 12.51
N GLU A 39 14.29 -16.07 11.30
CA GLU A 39 14.07 -17.45 10.91
C GLU A 39 15.35 -18.31 11.09
N ARG A 40 16.53 -17.78 10.75
CA ARG A 40 17.81 -18.47 11.01
C ARG A 40 18.10 -18.70 12.50
N GLN A 41 17.49 -17.92 13.38
CA GLN A 41 17.54 -18.08 14.83
C GLN A 41 16.40 -18.96 15.38
N GLY A 42 15.59 -19.55 14.49
CA GLY A 42 14.44 -20.38 14.87
C GLY A 42 13.21 -19.57 15.31
N ILE A 43 13.18 -18.26 15.09
CA ILE A 43 12.04 -17.41 15.41
C ILE A 43 11.11 -17.33 14.19
N ARG A 44 9.99 -18.04 14.26
CA ARG A 44 8.98 -18.07 13.19
C ARG A 44 8.33 -16.69 13.05
N THR A 45 8.35 -16.14 11.84
CA THR A 45 8.03 -14.74 11.57
C THR A 45 6.96 -14.59 10.50
N SER A 46 5.98 -13.72 10.73
CA SER A 46 5.07 -13.24 9.70
C SER A 46 5.63 -11.96 9.06
N VAL A 47 5.33 -11.75 7.76
CA VAL A 47 5.78 -10.57 7.02
C VAL A 47 4.60 -9.81 6.43
N ILE A 48 4.62 -8.46 6.54
CA ILE A 48 3.57 -7.59 6.00
C ILE A 48 4.21 -6.36 5.35
N TYR A 49 3.91 -6.12 4.07
CA TYR A 49 4.35 -4.93 3.34
C TYR A 49 3.32 -4.51 2.28
N GLY A 50 3.41 -3.29 1.78
CA GLY A 50 2.38 -2.68 0.95
C GLY A 50 1.99 -3.48 -0.30
N SER A 51 2.98 -4.01 -1.03
CA SER A 51 2.74 -4.81 -2.25
C SER A 51 2.43 -6.28 -1.99
N LEU A 52 2.25 -6.69 -0.72
CA LEU A 52 1.89 -8.08 -0.39
C LEU A 52 0.44 -8.37 -0.83
N PRO A 53 0.21 -9.44 -1.60
CA PRO A 53 -1.13 -9.85 -2.03
C PRO A 53 -2.12 -9.96 -0.87
N PRO A 54 -3.39 -9.53 -1.02
CA PRO A 54 -4.38 -9.56 0.05
C PRO A 54 -4.56 -10.94 0.68
N GLU A 55 -4.57 -12.01 -0.09
CA GLU A 55 -4.71 -13.39 0.38
C GLU A 55 -3.51 -13.80 1.24
N ILE A 56 -2.30 -13.49 0.77
CA ILE A 56 -1.06 -13.77 1.50
C ILE A 56 -1.02 -12.92 2.77
N ARG A 57 -1.39 -11.63 2.68
CA ARG A 57 -1.49 -10.76 3.85
C ARG A 57 -2.46 -11.33 4.89
N ARG A 58 -3.66 -11.77 4.47
CA ARG A 58 -4.64 -12.43 5.37
C ARG A 58 -4.06 -13.70 5.99
N ARG A 59 -3.30 -14.48 5.23
CA ARG A 59 -2.62 -15.68 5.75
C ARG A 59 -1.58 -15.32 6.80
N GLN A 60 -0.72 -14.33 6.55
CA GLN A 60 0.28 -13.86 7.52
C GLN A 60 -0.38 -13.35 8.81
N ILE A 61 -1.47 -12.60 8.70
CA ILE A 61 -2.27 -12.12 9.84
C ILE A 61 -2.82 -13.30 10.65
N ARG A 62 -3.39 -14.31 9.98
CA ARG A 62 -3.93 -15.50 10.67
C ARG A 62 -2.85 -16.28 11.39
N MET A 63 -1.71 -16.52 10.75
CA MET A 63 -0.57 -17.24 11.35
C MET A 63 -0.08 -16.54 12.62
N PHE A 64 0.06 -15.21 12.59
CA PHE A 64 0.46 -14.44 13.77
C PHE A 64 -0.63 -14.47 14.84
N SER A 65 -1.90 -14.28 14.46
CA SER A 65 -3.02 -14.29 15.43
C SER A 65 -3.26 -15.66 16.06
N ALA A 66 -2.95 -16.75 15.36
CA ALA A 66 -3.01 -18.11 15.88
C ALA A 66 -1.76 -18.52 16.68
N GLY A 67 -0.75 -17.66 16.77
CA GLY A 67 0.52 -18.00 17.43
C GLY A 67 1.42 -18.96 16.67
N GLU A 68 1.09 -19.27 15.41
CA GLU A 68 1.94 -20.08 14.53
C GLU A 68 3.26 -19.36 14.21
N THR A 69 3.23 -18.04 14.13
CA THR A 69 4.40 -17.16 14.09
C THR A 69 4.44 -16.30 15.36
N ARG A 70 5.63 -16.05 15.86
CA ARG A 70 5.85 -15.36 17.14
C ARG A 70 5.98 -13.85 17.00
N VAL A 71 6.45 -13.40 15.85
CA VAL A 71 6.82 -12.01 15.54
C VAL A 71 6.25 -11.65 14.18
N VAL A 72 5.93 -10.38 13.99
CA VAL A 72 5.63 -9.82 12.67
C VAL A 72 6.68 -8.78 12.30
N VAL A 73 7.20 -8.85 11.07
CA VAL A 73 8.03 -7.79 10.48
C VAL A 73 7.20 -7.06 9.43
N SER A 74 7.08 -5.76 9.57
CA SER A 74 6.18 -4.99 8.71
C SER A 74 6.77 -3.65 8.28
N THR A 75 6.23 -3.12 7.17
CA THR A 75 6.33 -1.69 6.86
C THR A 75 5.22 -0.91 7.59
N ASP A 76 5.10 0.38 7.31
CA ASP A 76 3.97 1.22 7.72
C ASP A 76 2.59 0.64 7.31
N ALA A 77 2.54 -0.35 6.42
CA ALA A 77 1.33 -1.10 6.09
C ALA A 77 0.62 -1.69 7.32
N ILE A 78 1.31 -1.91 8.44
CA ILE A 78 0.69 -2.33 9.72
C ILE A 78 -0.25 -1.26 10.27
N GLY A 79 0.03 0.01 10.01
CA GLY A 79 -0.75 1.17 10.47
C GLY A 79 -2.14 1.27 9.84
N VAL A 80 -2.40 0.60 8.71
CA VAL A 80 -3.63 0.76 7.93
C VAL A 80 -4.48 -0.50 7.96
N GLY A 81 -5.66 -0.39 8.60
CA GLY A 81 -6.75 -1.38 8.47
C GLY A 81 -6.48 -2.80 9.01
N LEU A 82 -5.34 -3.04 9.69
CA LEU A 82 -4.99 -4.35 10.21
C LEU A 82 -5.32 -4.48 11.69
N ASN A 83 -6.00 -5.58 12.04
CA ASN A 83 -6.31 -5.91 13.42
C ASN A 83 -5.43 -7.08 13.89
N LEU A 84 -4.20 -6.77 14.30
CA LEU A 84 -3.21 -7.73 14.77
C LEU A 84 -3.09 -7.71 16.30
N PRO A 85 -2.87 -8.86 16.98
CA PRO A 85 -2.63 -8.92 18.42
C PRO A 85 -1.18 -8.56 18.75
N VAL A 86 -0.77 -7.34 18.38
CA VAL A 86 0.59 -6.85 18.67
C VAL A 86 0.66 -6.36 20.11
N ARG A 87 1.64 -6.86 20.85
CA ARG A 87 1.92 -6.39 22.21
C ARG A 87 2.85 -5.19 22.21
N ARG A 88 3.92 -5.25 21.39
CA ARG A 88 4.96 -4.21 21.31
C ARG A 88 5.27 -3.86 19.86
N ILE A 89 5.34 -2.57 19.58
CA ILE A 89 5.87 -2.01 18.33
C ILE A 89 7.33 -1.63 18.56
N VAL A 90 8.22 -2.13 17.70
CA VAL A 90 9.65 -1.80 17.72
C VAL A 90 10.04 -1.16 16.39
N PHE A 91 10.42 0.09 16.43
CA PHE A 91 10.95 0.81 15.26
C PHE A 91 12.42 0.41 15.05
N VAL A 92 12.66 -0.46 14.06
CA VAL A 92 14.02 -0.84 13.65
C VAL A 92 14.66 0.26 12.79
N GLN A 93 13.83 1.02 12.10
CA GLN A 93 14.19 2.21 11.32
C GLN A 93 13.29 3.37 11.74
N THR A 94 13.82 4.59 11.73
CA THR A 94 13.11 5.85 12.03
C THR A 94 13.06 6.80 10.84
N GLU A 95 13.57 6.35 9.69
CA GLU A 95 13.56 7.08 8.42
C GLU A 95 12.91 6.25 7.33
N LYS A 96 12.25 6.92 6.39
CA LYS A 96 11.65 6.28 5.20
C LYS A 96 11.85 7.12 3.95
N PHE A 97 11.86 6.45 2.79
CA PHE A 97 11.78 7.11 1.49
C PHE A 97 10.33 7.43 1.17
N ASP A 98 10.01 8.70 0.92
CA ASP A 98 8.63 9.17 0.67
C ASP A 98 8.25 9.24 -0.82
N GLY A 99 9.13 8.77 -1.69
CA GLY A 99 9.00 8.83 -3.15
C GLY A 99 9.91 9.89 -3.80
N LYS A 100 10.47 10.81 -2.99
CA LYS A 100 11.40 11.86 -3.44
C LYS A 100 12.73 11.78 -2.71
N GLU A 101 12.69 11.71 -1.38
CA GLU A 101 13.86 11.70 -0.52
C GLU A 101 13.69 10.77 0.68
N THR A 102 14.80 10.45 1.34
CA THR A 102 14.78 9.77 2.63
C THR A 102 14.66 10.83 3.73
N ARG A 103 13.65 10.70 4.56
CA ARG A 103 13.37 11.62 5.65
C ARG A 103 12.98 10.89 6.94
N PRO A 104 13.14 11.55 8.09
CA PRO A 104 12.61 11.05 9.37
C PRO A 104 11.09 10.83 9.29
N LEU A 105 10.60 9.93 10.13
CA LEU A 105 9.16 9.69 10.30
C LEU A 105 8.49 10.94 10.87
N LYS A 106 7.33 11.27 10.37
CA LYS A 106 6.48 12.33 10.94
C LYS A 106 5.76 11.84 12.20
N THR A 107 5.34 12.77 13.05
CA THR A 107 4.57 12.50 14.26
C THR A 107 3.36 11.62 14.02
N GLU A 108 2.57 11.92 12.95
CA GLU A 108 1.37 11.15 12.61
C GLU A 108 1.72 9.71 12.22
N GLU A 109 2.80 9.51 11.46
CA GLU A 109 3.25 8.19 11.03
C GLU A 109 3.67 7.34 12.24
N ILE A 110 4.43 7.93 13.16
CA ILE A 110 4.84 7.27 14.41
C ILE A 110 3.62 6.89 15.23
N ARG A 111 2.69 7.80 15.44
CA ARG A 111 1.48 7.58 16.25
C ARG A 111 0.54 6.56 15.61
N GLN A 112 0.38 6.60 14.29
CA GLN A 112 -0.45 5.64 13.56
C GLN A 112 0.10 4.21 13.69
N ILE A 113 1.42 4.05 13.62
CA ILE A 113 2.09 2.76 13.79
C ILE A 113 2.08 2.34 15.26
N ALA A 114 2.51 3.21 16.17
CA ALA A 114 2.56 2.97 17.61
C ALA A 114 1.18 2.61 18.20
N GLY A 115 0.12 3.24 17.68
CA GLY A 115 -1.27 2.96 18.06
C GLY A 115 -1.75 1.54 17.73
N ARG A 116 -0.93 0.73 17.08
CA ARG A 116 -1.19 -0.71 16.84
C ARG A 116 -0.69 -1.61 17.97
N ALA A 117 0.11 -1.08 18.90
CA ALA A 117 0.49 -1.80 20.11
C ALA A 117 -0.68 -1.90 21.09
N GLY A 118 -0.78 -3.02 21.79
CA GLY A 118 -1.76 -3.17 22.85
C GLY A 118 -3.20 -3.35 22.36
N ARG A 119 -3.50 -4.46 21.71
CA ARG A 119 -4.87 -4.74 21.26
C ARG A 119 -5.84 -4.78 22.42
N PHE A 120 -6.87 -3.92 22.39
CA PHE A 120 -7.95 -3.91 23.38
C PHE A 120 -8.60 -5.30 23.55
N GLY A 121 -8.75 -5.71 24.80
CA GLY A 121 -9.30 -7.03 25.17
C GLY A 121 -8.30 -8.19 25.16
N LEU A 122 -7.05 -7.97 24.73
CA LEU A 122 -5.95 -8.95 24.82
C LEU A 122 -4.80 -8.45 25.68
N TYR A 123 -4.50 -7.14 25.62
CA TYR A 123 -3.43 -6.52 26.37
C TYR A 123 -3.93 -5.24 27.03
N ASP A 124 -3.68 -5.10 28.33
CA ASP A 124 -4.02 -3.88 29.07
C ASP A 124 -3.06 -2.72 28.71
N THR A 125 -1.84 -3.06 28.31
CA THR A 125 -0.79 -2.11 27.94
C THR A 125 -0.13 -2.53 26.65
N GLY A 126 0.04 -1.57 25.73
CA GLY A 126 0.87 -1.67 24.53
C GLY A 126 2.24 -1.02 24.78
N TYR A 127 3.28 -1.60 24.22
CA TYR A 127 4.65 -1.11 24.39
C TYR A 127 5.20 -0.57 23.09
N ILE A 128 6.05 0.44 23.20
CA ILE A 128 6.75 1.06 22.06
C ILE A 128 8.24 1.05 22.40
N ASN A 129 9.07 0.67 21.43
CA ASN A 129 10.52 0.73 21.53
C ASN A 129 11.16 1.05 20.17
N ALA A 130 12.46 1.32 20.18
CA ALA A 130 13.26 1.52 18.96
C ALA A 130 14.67 0.98 19.15
N VAL A 131 15.33 0.64 18.04
CA VAL A 131 16.73 0.16 18.05
C VAL A 131 17.68 1.34 18.13
N GLY A 132 18.40 1.43 19.26
CA GLY A 132 19.35 2.51 19.54
C GLY A 132 18.76 3.68 20.32
N LYS A 133 19.62 4.33 21.13
CA LYS A 133 19.22 5.37 22.08
C LYS A 133 18.62 6.61 21.41
N GLU A 134 19.23 7.06 20.32
CA GLU A 134 18.78 8.23 19.58
C GLU A 134 17.40 8.00 18.94
N ALA A 135 17.23 6.82 18.31
CA ALA A 135 15.96 6.42 17.73
C ALA A 135 14.85 6.30 18.77
N LEU A 136 15.16 5.70 19.94
CA LEU A 136 14.19 5.59 21.04
C LEU A 136 13.78 6.97 21.58
N SER A 137 14.74 7.89 21.74
CA SER A 137 14.46 9.27 22.17
C SER A 137 13.54 9.98 21.16
N TYR A 138 13.85 9.87 19.88
CA TYR A 138 13.04 10.43 18.80
C TYR A 138 11.60 9.89 18.80
N ILE A 139 11.44 8.56 18.86
CA ILE A 139 10.13 7.91 18.90
C ILE A 139 9.34 8.30 20.15
N ARG A 140 9.99 8.37 21.32
CA ARG A 140 9.34 8.77 22.58
C ARG A 140 8.80 10.19 22.51
N GLU A 141 9.58 11.13 22.02
CA GLU A 141 9.18 12.52 21.86
C GLU A 141 7.95 12.65 20.96
N HIS A 142 8.02 12.09 19.74
CA HIS A 142 6.95 12.22 18.76
C HIS A 142 5.69 11.39 19.10
N ALA A 143 5.84 10.27 19.80
CA ALA A 143 4.68 9.51 20.26
C ALA A 143 3.88 10.25 21.37
N ALA A 144 4.55 11.12 22.13
CA ALA A 144 3.94 11.94 23.19
C ALA A 144 3.33 13.26 22.68
N MET A 145 3.72 13.74 21.49
CA MET A 145 3.19 14.98 20.90
C MET A 145 1.68 14.86 20.67
N GLN A 146 0.96 15.97 20.76
CA GLN A 146 -0.44 16.04 20.33
C GLN A 146 -0.52 15.95 18.79
N GLU A 147 -1.68 15.59 18.29
CA GLU A 147 -1.92 15.62 16.84
C GLU A 147 -1.79 17.06 16.34
N ASP A 148 -0.98 17.22 15.29
CA ASP A 148 -0.94 18.49 14.58
C ASP A 148 -2.31 18.75 13.94
N GLU A 149 -2.69 20.00 13.79
CA GLU A 149 -3.87 20.36 13.02
C GLU A 149 -3.75 19.79 11.61
N VAL A 150 -4.89 19.41 11.01
CA VAL A 150 -4.90 18.87 9.65
C VAL A 150 -4.41 19.98 8.69
N GLU A 151 -3.15 19.87 8.28
CA GLU A 151 -2.55 20.85 7.37
C GLU A 151 -3.07 20.74 5.96
N HIS A 152 -3.41 19.51 5.51
CA HIS A 152 -3.79 19.23 4.14
C HIS A 152 -4.98 18.28 4.04
N VAL A 153 -5.93 18.62 3.19
CA VAL A 153 -7.08 17.77 2.81
C VAL A 153 -6.95 17.43 1.34
N THR A 154 -6.78 16.16 1.03
CA THR A 154 -6.62 15.70 -0.35
C THR A 154 -7.96 15.59 -1.07
N LEU A 155 -8.10 16.31 -2.19
CA LEU A 155 -9.27 16.27 -3.07
C LEU A 155 -9.03 15.29 -4.22
N GLY A 156 -9.91 14.28 -4.33
CA GLY A 156 -9.99 13.41 -5.49
C GLY A 156 -10.59 14.14 -6.71
N PHE A 157 -10.41 13.57 -7.91
CA PHE A 157 -11.06 14.08 -9.12
C PHE A 157 -12.59 13.93 -9.02
N PRO A 158 -13.36 15.02 -9.13
CA PRO A 158 -14.82 14.95 -9.03
C PRO A 158 -15.43 14.36 -10.32
N GLN A 159 -16.09 13.21 -10.20
CA GLN A 159 -16.63 12.52 -11.38
C GLN A 159 -17.69 13.34 -12.15
N VAL A 160 -18.35 14.28 -11.49
CA VAL A 160 -19.30 15.21 -12.14
C VAL A 160 -18.65 16.01 -13.28
N LEU A 161 -17.33 16.22 -13.24
CA LEU A 161 -16.61 16.90 -14.31
C LEU A 161 -16.53 16.07 -15.61
N LEU A 162 -16.82 14.78 -15.56
CA LEU A 162 -16.91 13.93 -16.77
C LEU A 162 -18.04 14.36 -17.70
N ASP A 163 -19.08 15.06 -17.17
CA ASP A 163 -20.20 15.58 -17.94
C ASP A 163 -19.87 16.89 -18.68
N MET A 164 -18.69 17.50 -18.41
CA MET A 164 -18.24 18.71 -19.13
C MET A 164 -18.03 18.42 -20.63
N ALA A 165 -18.21 19.43 -21.48
CA ALA A 165 -17.89 19.34 -22.90
C ALA A 165 -16.39 19.10 -23.15
N GLY A 166 -16.07 18.44 -24.26
CA GLY A 166 -14.71 18.17 -24.68
C GLY A 166 -14.17 16.79 -24.29
N PRO A 167 -12.99 16.39 -24.78
CA PRO A 167 -12.37 15.12 -24.51
C PRO A 167 -11.85 15.03 -23.07
N LEU A 168 -11.70 13.81 -22.58
CA LEU A 168 -11.35 13.54 -21.17
C LEU A 168 -10.03 14.19 -20.73
N ASP A 169 -9.00 14.21 -21.59
CA ASP A 169 -7.72 14.84 -21.26
C ASP A 169 -7.86 16.34 -21.03
N THR A 170 -8.71 17.01 -21.79
CA THR A 170 -9.01 18.42 -21.61
C THR A 170 -9.66 18.67 -20.26
N VAL A 171 -10.65 17.87 -19.89
CA VAL A 171 -11.30 17.96 -18.57
C VAL A 171 -10.29 17.73 -17.44
N LEU A 172 -9.44 16.71 -17.57
CA LEU A 172 -8.38 16.43 -16.59
C LEU A 172 -7.38 17.57 -16.46
N LYS A 173 -6.95 18.15 -17.58
CA LYS A 173 -6.02 19.29 -17.59
C LYS A 173 -6.63 20.55 -16.99
N ILE A 174 -7.91 20.84 -17.29
CA ILE A 174 -8.65 21.94 -16.66
C ILE A 174 -8.70 21.75 -15.15
N TRP A 175 -9.11 20.55 -14.67
CA TRP A 175 -9.12 20.29 -13.24
C TRP A 175 -7.74 20.43 -12.60
N LYS A 176 -6.69 19.99 -13.29
CA LYS A 176 -5.30 20.17 -12.83
C LYS A 176 -4.92 21.63 -12.67
N SER A 177 -5.33 22.49 -13.60
CA SER A 177 -4.97 23.93 -13.63
C SER A 177 -5.71 24.79 -12.61
N VAL A 178 -6.88 24.34 -12.09
CA VAL A 178 -7.63 25.08 -11.08
C VAL A 178 -6.82 25.10 -9.78
N GLU A 179 -6.53 26.26 -9.23
CA GLU A 179 -5.89 26.42 -7.92
C GLU A 179 -6.88 26.07 -6.81
N THR A 180 -6.40 25.42 -5.77
CA THR A 180 -7.18 25.10 -4.58
C THR A 180 -6.64 25.89 -3.39
N PRO A 181 -7.49 26.59 -2.62
CA PRO A 181 -7.04 27.29 -1.43
C PRO A 181 -6.63 26.27 -0.34
N ALA A 182 -5.66 26.66 0.50
CA ALA A 182 -5.34 25.88 1.68
C ALA A 182 -6.61 25.67 2.54
N PRO A 183 -6.78 24.51 3.19
CA PRO A 183 -5.85 23.38 3.33
C PRO A 183 -6.01 22.28 2.24
N PHE A 184 -6.65 22.58 1.11
CA PHE A 184 -6.99 21.58 0.11
C PHE A 184 -5.85 21.39 -0.91
N GLU A 185 -5.48 20.13 -1.15
CA GLU A 185 -4.54 19.72 -2.19
C GLU A 185 -5.17 18.68 -3.11
N LYS A 186 -4.93 18.77 -4.41
CA LYS A 186 -5.44 17.79 -5.36
C LYS A 186 -4.56 16.54 -5.41
N ILE A 187 -5.19 15.37 -5.60
CA ILE A 187 -4.43 14.17 -5.97
C ILE A 187 -3.71 14.40 -7.29
N SER A 188 -2.53 13.80 -7.44
CA SER A 188 -1.85 13.77 -8.72
C SER A 188 -2.65 12.95 -9.74
N ILE A 189 -2.83 13.49 -10.94
CA ILE A 189 -3.45 12.80 -12.08
C ILE A 189 -2.44 12.47 -13.19
N GLU A 190 -1.15 12.57 -12.90
CA GLU A 190 -0.07 12.33 -13.88
C GLU A 190 -0.12 10.91 -14.44
N GLU A 191 -0.36 9.91 -13.57
CA GLU A 191 -0.51 8.52 -14.00
C GLU A 191 -1.71 8.33 -14.93
N MET A 192 -2.83 8.99 -14.62
CA MET A 192 -4.02 8.96 -15.44
C MET A 192 -3.78 9.62 -16.81
N LEU A 193 -3.10 10.75 -16.85
CA LEU A 193 -2.72 11.42 -18.10
C LEU A 193 -1.75 10.56 -18.93
N PHE A 194 -0.78 9.91 -18.28
CA PHE A 194 0.13 8.98 -18.94
C PHE A 194 -0.62 7.82 -19.60
N LEU A 195 -1.56 7.21 -18.89
CA LEU A 195 -2.37 6.12 -19.40
C LEU A 195 -3.29 6.60 -20.54
N TYR A 196 -3.89 7.80 -20.39
CA TYR A 196 -4.68 8.41 -21.45
C TYR A 196 -3.87 8.58 -22.74
N GLU A 197 -2.64 9.08 -22.67
CA GLU A 197 -1.77 9.22 -23.85
C GLU A 197 -1.48 7.88 -24.52
N LYS A 198 -1.33 6.81 -23.75
CA LYS A 198 -1.18 5.45 -24.31
C LYS A 198 -2.45 4.99 -25.02
N ALA A 199 -3.61 5.13 -24.38
CA ALA A 199 -4.90 4.79 -24.97
C ALA A 199 -5.22 5.64 -26.21
N TYR A 200 -4.90 6.93 -26.18
CA TYR A 200 -5.13 7.85 -27.32
C TYR A 200 -4.39 7.42 -28.60
N LYS A 201 -3.19 6.86 -28.48
CA LYS A 201 -2.44 6.34 -29.63
C LYS A 201 -3.15 5.17 -30.31
N GLU A 202 -3.86 4.37 -29.53
CA GLU A 202 -4.60 3.17 -29.97
C GLU A 202 -6.13 3.42 -30.04
N ARG A 203 -6.59 4.69 -29.95
CA ARG A 203 -8.01 5.05 -29.79
C ARG A 203 -8.94 4.48 -30.85
N LYS A 204 -8.43 4.20 -32.06
CA LYS A 204 -9.22 3.59 -33.15
C LYS A 204 -9.56 2.12 -32.88
N GLU A 205 -8.80 1.47 -32.00
CA GLU A 205 -8.96 0.06 -31.62
C GLU A 205 -9.70 -0.08 -30.27
N ILE A 206 -10.04 1.03 -29.62
CA ILE A 206 -10.70 1.03 -28.30
C ILE A 206 -12.17 1.42 -28.49
N ASP A 207 -13.06 0.43 -28.38
CA ASP A 207 -14.49 0.67 -28.41
C ASP A 207 -14.93 1.57 -27.23
N GLY A 208 -15.71 2.61 -27.54
CA GLY A 208 -16.17 3.57 -26.53
C GLY A 208 -15.08 4.50 -26.01
N PHE A 209 -13.97 4.72 -26.76
CA PHE A 209 -12.94 5.70 -26.38
C PHE A 209 -13.51 7.12 -26.11
N GLU A 210 -14.55 7.51 -26.85
CA GLU A 210 -15.22 8.81 -26.69
C GLU A 210 -16.17 8.86 -25.46
N ASP A 211 -16.52 7.71 -24.87
CA ASP A 211 -17.26 7.64 -23.62
C ASP A 211 -16.32 7.95 -22.45
N LYS A 212 -16.37 9.18 -21.97
CA LYS A 212 -15.51 9.65 -20.85
C LYS A 212 -15.70 8.86 -19.57
N HIS A 213 -16.92 8.42 -19.27
CA HIS A 213 -17.19 7.63 -18.06
C HIS A 213 -16.58 6.24 -18.17
N LEU A 214 -16.70 5.60 -19.33
CA LEU A 214 -16.06 4.31 -19.60
C LEU A 214 -14.55 4.43 -19.56
N LEU A 215 -13.98 5.40 -20.28
CA LEU A 215 -12.54 5.62 -20.33
C LEU A 215 -11.98 5.96 -18.94
N TYR A 216 -12.65 6.82 -18.17
CA TYR A 216 -12.25 7.14 -16.80
C TYR A 216 -12.20 5.89 -15.89
N ARG A 217 -13.19 4.99 -16.01
CA ARG A 217 -13.18 3.72 -15.26
C ARG A 217 -11.99 2.84 -15.64
N MET A 218 -11.61 2.81 -16.93
CA MET A 218 -10.42 2.10 -17.41
C MET A 218 -9.11 2.71 -16.86
N LEU A 219 -9.01 4.07 -16.86
CA LEU A 219 -7.83 4.81 -16.39
C LEU A 219 -7.63 4.76 -14.87
N THR A 220 -8.68 4.53 -14.10
CA THR A 220 -8.64 4.52 -12.63
C THR A 220 -8.43 3.13 -12.01
N CYS A 221 -8.14 2.10 -12.82
CA CYS A 221 -7.64 0.83 -12.30
C CYS A 221 -6.27 1.04 -11.64
N SER A 222 -5.97 0.24 -10.62
CA SER A 222 -4.66 0.26 -9.97
C SER A 222 -3.61 -0.37 -10.90
N ILE A 223 -2.85 0.47 -11.58
CA ILE A 223 -1.88 0.07 -12.61
C ILE A 223 -0.48 0.51 -12.17
N ASP A 224 0.45 -0.43 -12.11
CA ASP A 224 1.86 -0.09 -11.94
C ASP A 224 2.42 0.43 -13.26
N ILE A 225 2.37 1.74 -13.47
CA ILE A 225 2.82 2.40 -14.72
C ILE A 225 4.32 2.24 -14.99
N LYS A 226 5.11 1.85 -13.98
CA LYS A 226 6.55 1.56 -14.12
C LYS A 226 6.79 0.16 -14.67
N ASN A 227 5.81 -0.73 -14.58
CA ASN A 227 5.89 -2.09 -15.10
C ASN A 227 5.30 -2.15 -16.51
N ARG A 228 6.17 -2.35 -17.51
CA ARG A 228 5.76 -2.37 -18.93
C ARG A 228 4.76 -3.48 -19.26
N ASP A 229 4.87 -4.63 -18.61
CA ASP A 229 3.98 -5.77 -18.86
C ASP A 229 2.57 -5.50 -18.33
N ILE A 230 2.46 -4.83 -17.19
CA ILE A 230 1.16 -4.41 -16.63
C ILE A 230 0.50 -3.35 -17.52
N VAL A 231 1.25 -2.35 -17.98
CA VAL A 231 0.74 -1.32 -18.90
C VAL A 231 0.30 -1.95 -20.25
N ALA A 232 1.06 -2.91 -20.78
CA ALA A 232 0.72 -3.61 -22.01
C ALA A 232 -0.56 -4.44 -21.84
N LEU A 233 -0.71 -5.16 -20.73
CA LEU A 233 -1.93 -5.92 -20.43
C LEU A 233 -3.14 -5.00 -20.27
N TRP A 234 -2.99 -3.86 -19.58
CA TRP A 234 -4.05 -2.88 -19.44
C TRP A 234 -4.51 -2.35 -20.82
N LEU A 235 -3.55 -1.98 -21.69
CA LEU A 235 -3.87 -1.49 -23.02
C LEU A 235 -4.55 -2.57 -23.86
N TYR A 236 -4.11 -3.83 -23.74
CA TYR A 236 -4.78 -4.97 -24.35
C TYR A 236 -6.24 -5.09 -23.89
N TYR A 237 -6.51 -4.95 -22.59
CA TYR A 237 -7.87 -4.96 -22.07
C TYR A 237 -8.71 -3.79 -22.56
N CYS A 238 -8.13 -2.59 -22.71
CA CYS A 238 -8.84 -1.45 -23.30
C CYS A 238 -9.26 -1.74 -24.74
N LYS A 239 -8.39 -2.38 -25.53
CA LYS A 239 -8.63 -2.70 -26.96
C LYS A 239 -9.60 -3.86 -27.17
N THR A 240 -9.57 -4.84 -26.27
CA THR A 240 -10.42 -6.04 -26.38
C THR A 240 -11.72 -5.92 -25.59
N TYR A 241 -11.94 -4.79 -24.92
CA TYR A 241 -13.17 -4.57 -24.18
C TYR A 241 -14.36 -4.47 -25.15
N THR A 242 -15.32 -5.37 -24.97
CA THR A 242 -16.66 -5.28 -25.57
C THR A 242 -17.69 -5.54 -24.48
N ALA A 243 -18.87 -4.89 -24.54
CA ALA A 243 -19.85 -4.95 -23.46
C ALA A 243 -20.28 -6.38 -23.08
N ASP A 244 -20.37 -7.28 -24.08
CA ASP A 244 -20.98 -8.59 -23.92
C ASP A 244 -19.98 -9.76 -23.82
N VAL A 245 -18.68 -9.49 -23.88
CA VAL A 245 -17.65 -10.54 -23.88
C VAL A 245 -16.79 -10.46 -22.62
N ALA A 246 -16.54 -11.61 -21.98
CA ALA A 246 -15.62 -11.70 -20.86
C ALA A 246 -14.19 -11.37 -21.31
N LEU A 247 -13.42 -10.73 -20.43
CA LEU A 247 -12.01 -10.45 -20.67
C LEU A 247 -11.19 -11.75 -20.61
N HIS A 248 -10.15 -11.82 -21.41
CA HIS A 248 -9.21 -12.94 -21.33
C HIS A 248 -8.46 -12.94 -20.00
N PHE A 249 -8.50 -14.06 -19.32
CA PHE A 249 -7.71 -14.29 -18.12
C PHE A 249 -6.21 -14.24 -18.45
N PRO A 250 -5.36 -13.61 -17.64
CA PRO A 250 -3.93 -13.61 -17.86
C PRO A 250 -3.37 -15.03 -17.90
N ALA A 251 -2.45 -15.31 -18.83
CA ALA A 251 -1.85 -16.63 -18.96
C ALA A 251 -1.24 -17.08 -17.62
N LEU A 252 -1.62 -18.27 -17.17
CA LEU A 252 -1.11 -18.84 -15.92
C LEU A 252 0.40 -19.02 -16.01
N MET A 253 1.10 -18.47 -15.03
CA MET A 253 2.53 -18.69 -14.88
C MET A 253 2.76 -19.99 -14.13
N MET A 254 3.49 -20.93 -14.76
CA MET A 254 3.92 -22.14 -14.07
C MET A 254 4.85 -21.78 -12.91
N CYS A 255 4.53 -22.26 -11.72
CA CYS A 255 5.26 -21.99 -10.48
C CYS A 255 6.55 -22.82 -10.38
N THR A 256 7.49 -22.61 -11.28
CA THR A 256 8.82 -23.20 -11.22
C THR A 256 9.85 -22.09 -11.19
N ASP A 257 10.69 -22.05 -10.16
CA ASP A 257 11.93 -21.25 -10.01
C ASP A 257 11.88 -19.75 -10.38
N ALA A 258 10.68 -19.18 -10.49
CA ALA A 258 10.51 -17.76 -10.73
C ALA A 258 10.77 -16.98 -9.45
N GLY A 259 11.66 -15.98 -9.50
CA GLY A 259 11.94 -15.10 -8.37
C GLY A 259 10.70 -14.30 -7.92
N LEU A 260 10.72 -13.84 -6.66
CA LEU A 260 9.62 -13.10 -6.01
C LEU A 260 9.03 -11.98 -6.88
N VAL A 261 9.89 -11.21 -7.58
CA VAL A 261 9.46 -10.09 -8.45
C VAL A 261 8.52 -10.57 -9.56
N ARG A 262 8.78 -11.75 -10.12
CA ARG A 262 7.94 -12.31 -11.19
C ARG A 262 6.58 -12.75 -10.68
N TYR A 263 6.52 -13.34 -9.47
CA TYR A 263 5.25 -13.66 -8.82
C TYR A 263 4.45 -12.41 -8.48
N GLU A 264 5.09 -11.37 -7.98
CA GLU A 264 4.41 -10.10 -7.69
C GLU A 264 3.86 -9.44 -8.98
N THR A 265 4.61 -9.51 -10.09
CA THR A 265 4.13 -9.01 -11.39
C THR A 265 2.91 -9.80 -11.85
N PHE A 266 2.97 -11.13 -11.79
CA PHE A 266 1.83 -11.98 -12.15
C PHE A 266 0.60 -11.71 -11.27
N TYR A 267 0.82 -11.53 -9.96
CA TYR A 267 -0.27 -11.15 -9.07
C TYR A 267 -0.91 -9.80 -9.47
N LYS A 268 -0.10 -8.80 -9.81
CA LYS A 268 -0.61 -7.52 -10.31
C LYS A 268 -1.41 -7.67 -11.61
N MET A 269 -1.03 -8.60 -12.48
CA MET A 269 -1.81 -8.92 -13.68
C MET A 269 -3.19 -9.50 -13.34
N LEU A 270 -3.26 -10.41 -12.36
CA LEU A 270 -4.52 -10.97 -11.87
C LEU A 270 -5.39 -9.91 -11.19
N ASP A 271 -4.78 -9.05 -10.38
CA ASP A 271 -5.48 -7.95 -9.73
C ASP A 271 -6.03 -6.94 -10.75
N LEU A 272 -5.25 -6.61 -11.78
CA LEU A 272 -5.71 -5.79 -12.90
C LEU A 272 -6.90 -6.42 -13.62
N TYR A 273 -6.82 -7.73 -13.94
CA TYR A 273 -7.93 -8.47 -14.55
C TYR A 273 -9.21 -8.36 -13.70
N TYR A 274 -9.08 -8.62 -12.40
CA TYR A 274 -10.19 -8.56 -11.46
C TYR A 274 -10.78 -7.15 -11.37
N GLN A 275 -9.94 -6.14 -11.17
CA GLN A 275 -10.37 -4.74 -11.06
C GLN A 275 -11.02 -4.23 -12.36
N PHE A 276 -10.40 -4.52 -13.49
CA PHE A 276 -10.90 -4.11 -14.79
C PHE A 276 -12.26 -4.75 -15.07
N SER A 277 -12.39 -6.05 -14.81
CA SER A 277 -13.64 -6.79 -14.97
C SER A 277 -14.75 -6.25 -14.07
N THR A 278 -14.49 -6.07 -12.77
CA THR A 278 -15.50 -5.59 -11.80
C THR A 278 -15.93 -4.14 -12.07
N ARG A 279 -15.00 -3.25 -12.37
CA ARG A 279 -15.30 -1.84 -12.67
C ARG A 279 -16.12 -1.65 -13.94
N LEU A 280 -15.96 -2.54 -14.90
CA LEU A 280 -16.68 -2.50 -16.18
C LEU A 280 -17.92 -3.41 -16.20
N GLY A 281 -18.31 -3.97 -15.04
CA GLY A 281 -19.51 -4.79 -14.92
C GLY A 281 -19.42 -6.13 -15.63
N LYS A 282 -18.19 -6.68 -15.80
CA LYS A 282 -17.98 -8.00 -16.40
C LYS A 282 -18.19 -9.11 -15.38
N ASN A 283 -18.80 -10.21 -15.81
CA ASN A 283 -18.82 -11.42 -15.03
C ASN A 283 -17.41 -12.00 -14.94
N ILE A 284 -17.02 -12.42 -13.75
CA ILE A 284 -15.77 -13.11 -13.49
C ILE A 284 -16.17 -14.57 -13.29
N ASP A 285 -15.80 -15.42 -14.23
CA ASP A 285 -15.99 -16.86 -14.13
C ASP A 285 -14.88 -17.47 -13.25
#